data_d89b99e65e0d4e13b301c5d6bbc0c924
#
_entry.id   d89b99e65e0d4e13b301c5d6bbc0c924
#
_cell.length_a   1.000
_cell.length_b   1.000
_cell.length_c   1.000
_cell.angle_alpha   90.00
_cell.angle_beta   90.00
_cell.angle_gamma   90.00
#
_symmetry.space_group_name_H-M   'P 1'
#
loop_
_entity.id
_entity.type
_entity.pdbx_description
1 polymer ?
#
loop_
_entity_poly.entity_id
_entity_poly.type
_entity_poly.pdbx_seq_one_letter_code
_entity_poly.pdbx_strand_id
1 'polypeptide(L)'
;MAPVTSTSGGSTGSGGSPMDTDMADGSGDDEADNGNNIGTVWDVGGFPDLGGSQNGCVSDPNADEDNDGFSVAQGDCNDCDPNVNPGAIEVEVTEPDDMGMIPEPADEDCDGFIDNVDPPCDGALALGSVDPLDGAAAIGLCKQSTGPMDWGIVSASYVRANGAPINAPLQHGLMGNFGPNVTPLEGNSVLVLSSGHARIPGQANSCNSLTCAGSGGSAAPAGFPQDVPACPGSSAINDDIALEVTLRAPTNATGYAFSFDFYSFEYPEWVCTAFNDQFIAWVNPAPPGAINGNVSFDAQNNPVSVNIAFFDVCAGCPLGTAELQGTGFDVWDDAGATSWLATTAPVDPGSEVTIRFAIWDTGDNAWDSTALIDNFRWIADGGTVTVGTAPEG
;
A
#
# COMPACT_ATOMS: atom_id res chain seq x y z
N MET A 1 22.24 45.48 16.79
CA MET A 1 23.56 45.46 17.42
C MET A 1 24.32 44.32 16.79
N ALA A 2 25.42 44.67 16.18
CA ALA A 2 26.24 43.86 15.31
C ALA A 2 27.19 42.91 16.09
N PRO A 3 28.05 42.20 15.41
CA PRO A 3 28.42 40.80 15.63
C PRO A 3 29.77 40.65 16.37
N VAL A 4 30.11 39.41 16.70
CA VAL A 4 31.49 39.11 17.12
C VAL A 4 32.06 37.97 16.28
N THR A 5 33.08 38.32 15.52
CA THR A 5 34.05 37.48 14.84
C THR A 5 35.21 37.13 15.80
N SER A 6 35.87 35.99 15.60
CA SER A 6 37.33 35.81 15.63
C SER A 6 37.69 34.33 15.50
N THR A 7 38.40 33.99 14.51
CA THR A 7 39.80 33.95 14.10
C THR A 7 40.55 32.69 14.58
N SER A 8 40.84 31.87 13.62
CA SER A 8 42.10 31.28 13.13
C SER A 8 43.19 30.86 14.13
N GLY A 9 43.70 29.66 13.89
CA GLY A 9 45.00 29.23 14.38
C GLY A 9 45.42 27.92 13.68
N GLY A 10 46.20 28.04 12.63
CA GLY A 10 46.83 26.93 11.96
C GLY A 10 48.13 26.52 12.62
N SER A 11 48.57 25.30 12.42
CA SER A 11 49.98 24.93 12.46
C SER A 11 50.26 23.72 11.56
N THR A 12 51.27 23.93 10.76
CA THR A 12 51.93 23.05 9.80
C THR A 12 52.86 22.06 10.49
N GLY A 13 53.05 20.88 9.89
CA GLY A 13 54.09 19.94 10.24
C GLY A 13 54.23 18.83 9.21
N SER A 14 55.21 18.99 8.36
CA SER A 14 55.62 18.09 7.27
C SER A 14 56.60 17.00 7.71
N GLY A 15 56.69 15.90 6.95
CA GLY A 15 57.79 14.94 6.93
C GLY A 15 57.23 13.53 6.70
N GLY A 16 57.38 12.85 5.60
CA GLY A 16 58.58 12.51 4.89
C GLY A 16 58.63 11.00 4.82
N SER A 17 58.45 10.43 3.62
CA SER A 17 58.67 9.01 3.29
C SER A 17 60.12 8.57 3.52
N PRO A 18 60.48 7.27 3.51
CA PRO A 18 60.56 6.55 2.25
C PRO A 18 60.18 5.04 2.29
N MET A 19 60.11 4.50 1.06
CA MET A 19 60.00 3.12 0.65
C MET A 19 60.97 2.18 1.36
N ASP A 20 60.50 0.92 1.56
CA ASP A 20 61.39 -0.23 1.36
C ASP A 20 60.62 -1.41 0.78
N THR A 21 61.18 -1.90 -0.29
CA THR A 21 60.88 -3.17 -1.00
C THR A 21 61.62 -4.29 -0.29
N ASP A 22 60.91 -5.40 0.01
CA ASP A 22 61.56 -6.69 0.05
C ASP A 22 60.61 -7.81 -0.36
N MET A 23 60.99 -8.46 -1.44
CA MET A 23 60.51 -9.79 -1.85
C MET A 23 61.19 -10.83 -0.95
N ALA A 24 60.43 -11.77 -0.45
CA ALA A 24 60.95 -13.11 -0.08
C ALA A 24 59.94 -14.19 -0.35
N ASP A 25 60.27 -14.97 -1.32
CA ASP A 25 59.88 -16.30 -1.68
C ASP A 25 59.99 -17.27 -0.48
N GLY A 26 59.02 -18.20 -0.36
CA GLY A 26 59.04 -19.25 0.68
C GLY A 26 58.02 -20.33 0.40
N SER A 27 58.43 -21.29 -0.42
CA SER A 27 57.80 -22.55 -0.77
C SER A 27 57.61 -23.49 0.42
N GLY A 28 56.50 -24.31 0.33
CA GLY A 28 56.43 -25.61 0.93
C GLY A 28 55.43 -25.74 2.08
N ASP A 29 54.34 -26.50 1.97
CA ASP A 29 54.35 -27.96 2.14
C ASP A 29 52.97 -28.54 1.78
N ASP A 30 52.99 -29.62 1.07
CA ASP A 30 51.86 -30.48 0.72
C ASP A 30 51.28 -31.19 1.96
N GLU A 31 50.00 -30.97 2.22
CA GLU A 31 49.21 -31.95 2.95
C GLU A 31 48.09 -32.48 2.04
N ALA A 32 48.00 -33.78 1.94
CA ALA A 32 47.17 -34.54 1.02
C ALA A 32 45.68 -34.28 1.29
N ASP A 33 45.03 -33.70 0.34
CA ASP A 33 43.58 -33.62 0.26
C ASP A 33 42.98 -34.93 -0.23
N ASN A 34 42.09 -35.45 0.59
CA ASN A 34 41.34 -36.67 0.34
C ASN A 34 40.16 -36.35 -0.56
N GLY A 35 40.27 -36.67 -1.83
CA GLY A 35 39.33 -36.31 -2.86
C GLY A 35 37.87 -36.55 -2.53
N ASN A 36 37.10 -35.51 -2.61
CA ASN A 36 35.71 -35.58 -2.97
C ASN A 36 35.49 -34.62 -4.15
N ASN A 37 35.23 -35.24 -5.27
CA ASN A 37 35.02 -34.59 -6.56
C ASN A 37 33.71 -33.82 -6.51
N ILE A 38 33.75 -32.54 -6.14
CA ILE A 38 32.62 -31.63 -6.28
C ILE A 38 32.62 -31.18 -7.74
N GLY A 39 31.59 -31.63 -8.46
CA GLY A 39 31.38 -31.24 -9.84
C GLY A 39 31.45 -29.71 -9.99
N THR A 40 32.17 -29.31 -11.03
CA THR A 40 32.25 -27.92 -11.46
C THR A 40 30.85 -27.39 -11.67
N VAL A 41 30.40 -26.50 -10.76
CA VAL A 41 29.25 -25.66 -10.98
C VAL A 41 29.55 -24.82 -12.22
N TRP A 42 28.76 -24.97 -13.26
CA TRP A 42 28.80 -24.11 -14.43
C TRP A 42 28.27 -22.74 -14.02
N ASP A 43 29.18 -21.79 -13.89
CA ASP A 43 28.83 -20.39 -13.84
C ASP A 43 28.14 -20.05 -15.16
N VAL A 44 26.82 -20.04 -15.16
CA VAL A 44 26.00 -19.63 -16.29
C VAL A 44 25.83 -18.11 -16.21
N GLY A 45 26.94 -17.43 -16.56
CA GLY A 45 26.92 -16.07 -17.06
C GLY A 45 26.79 -14.97 -16.03
N GLY A 46 27.92 -14.60 -15.42
CA GLY A 46 28.31 -13.19 -15.23
C GLY A 46 27.45 -12.29 -14.35
N PHE A 47 26.73 -12.80 -13.39
CA PHE A 47 26.19 -11.98 -12.32
C PHE A 47 27.18 -11.98 -11.15
N PRO A 48 27.53 -10.85 -10.57
CA PRO A 48 28.29 -10.86 -9.32
C PRO A 48 27.44 -11.55 -8.26
N ASP A 49 28.05 -12.50 -7.56
CA ASP A 49 27.50 -13.13 -6.36
C ASP A 49 27.33 -12.02 -5.29
N LEU A 50 26.15 -11.47 -5.22
CA LEU A 50 25.79 -10.34 -4.37
C LEU A 50 25.01 -10.85 -3.16
N GLY A 51 25.74 -11.41 -2.22
CA GLY A 51 25.23 -11.62 -0.87
C GLY A 51 24.87 -13.05 -0.50
N GLY A 52 25.55 -13.56 0.48
CA GLY A 52 25.25 -14.81 1.18
C GLY A 52 25.85 -16.06 0.53
N SER A 53 26.84 -16.62 1.20
CA SER A 53 27.47 -17.89 0.83
C SER A 53 26.42 -18.99 0.68
N GLN A 54 26.08 -19.36 -0.54
CA GLN A 54 25.28 -20.56 -0.87
C GLN A 54 26.00 -21.89 -0.51
N ASN A 55 26.96 -21.83 0.38
CA ASN A 55 27.73 -22.99 0.79
C ASN A 55 26.94 -23.92 1.69
N GLY A 56 26.01 -24.69 1.14
CA GLY A 56 25.49 -25.84 1.85
C GLY A 56 24.10 -26.34 1.56
N CYS A 57 23.22 -25.58 0.89
CA CYS A 57 21.86 -26.06 0.64
C CYS A 57 21.59 -26.48 -0.81
N VAL A 58 22.30 -25.95 -1.80
CA VAL A 58 22.02 -26.34 -3.18
C VAL A 58 22.66 -27.70 -3.51
N SER A 59 21.85 -28.76 -3.53
CA SER A 59 22.25 -30.10 -3.90
C SER A 59 21.86 -30.48 -5.33
N ASP A 60 20.76 -29.94 -5.82
CA ASP A 60 20.19 -30.12 -7.16
C ASP A 60 19.57 -28.80 -7.64
N PRO A 61 19.99 -28.21 -8.76
CA PRO A 61 19.44 -26.97 -9.26
C PRO A 61 17.94 -27.01 -9.64
N ASN A 62 17.33 -28.20 -9.66
CA ASN A 62 15.89 -28.35 -9.88
C ASN A 62 15.11 -28.66 -8.60
N ALA A 63 15.79 -28.80 -7.46
CA ALA A 63 15.13 -28.90 -6.17
C ALA A 63 14.86 -27.49 -5.65
N ASP A 64 13.79 -27.33 -4.94
CA ASP A 64 13.39 -26.17 -4.17
C ASP A 64 13.74 -26.53 -2.71
N GLU A 65 14.91 -26.08 -2.24
CA GLU A 65 15.50 -26.53 -0.97
C GLU A 65 14.93 -25.79 0.25
N ASP A 66 14.43 -24.55 0.07
CA ASP A 66 13.83 -23.73 1.13
C ASP A 66 12.30 -23.73 1.12
N ASN A 67 11.69 -24.31 0.07
CA ASN A 67 10.25 -24.49 -0.14
C ASN A 67 9.47 -23.18 -0.36
N ASP A 68 10.04 -22.22 -1.08
CA ASP A 68 9.39 -20.99 -1.48
C ASP A 68 8.60 -21.09 -2.81
N GLY A 69 8.77 -22.20 -3.53
CA GLY A 69 8.12 -22.50 -4.80
C GLY A 69 9.01 -22.31 -6.02
N PHE A 70 10.25 -21.84 -5.85
CA PHE A 70 11.24 -21.66 -6.90
C PHE A 70 12.44 -22.59 -6.66
N SER A 71 13.25 -22.77 -7.65
CA SER A 71 14.53 -23.47 -7.60
C SER A 71 15.54 -22.63 -8.37
N VAL A 72 16.82 -22.89 -8.22
CA VAL A 72 17.89 -22.24 -9.00
C VAL A 72 17.61 -22.30 -10.51
N ALA A 73 17.07 -23.42 -11.01
CA ALA A 73 16.70 -23.58 -12.43
C ALA A 73 15.51 -22.71 -12.85
N GLN A 74 14.72 -22.20 -11.91
CA GLN A 74 13.59 -21.30 -12.13
C GLN A 74 13.95 -19.83 -11.92
N GLY A 75 15.21 -19.54 -11.57
CA GLY A 75 15.73 -18.19 -11.41
C GLY A 75 15.93 -17.75 -9.97
N ASP A 76 15.74 -18.65 -9.01
CA ASP A 76 16.05 -18.40 -7.62
C ASP A 76 17.55 -18.16 -7.45
N CYS A 77 17.90 -17.01 -6.93
CA CYS A 77 19.28 -16.59 -6.73
C CYS A 77 19.81 -16.96 -5.33
N ASN A 78 18.93 -17.42 -4.43
CA ASN A 78 19.32 -17.92 -3.10
C ASN A 78 18.38 -19.02 -2.57
N ASP A 79 18.39 -20.19 -3.18
CA ASP A 79 17.62 -21.41 -2.84
C ASP A 79 17.86 -21.95 -1.40
N CYS A 80 18.25 -21.04 -0.48
CA CYS A 80 18.45 -21.25 0.94
C CYS A 80 17.66 -20.25 1.80
N ASP A 81 17.05 -19.27 1.19
CA ASP A 81 16.28 -18.22 1.89
C ASP A 81 14.93 -18.03 1.20
N PRO A 82 13.83 -18.49 1.81
CA PRO A 82 12.51 -18.43 1.21
C PRO A 82 11.96 -17.00 0.98
N ASN A 83 12.71 -15.99 1.34
CA ASN A 83 12.35 -14.60 1.06
C ASN A 83 13.06 -14.04 -0.18
N VAL A 84 13.94 -14.80 -0.83
CA VAL A 84 14.79 -14.38 -1.95
C VAL A 84 14.52 -15.27 -3.16
N ASN A 85 13.63 -14.85 -4.06
CA ASN A 85 13.20 -15.59 -5.24
C ASN A 85 12.49 -14.68 -6.25
N PRO A 86 12.28 -15.07 -7.51
CA PRO A 86 11.62 -14.24 -8.54
C PRO A 86 10.16 -13.82 -8.24
N GLY A 87 9.56 -14.34 -7.20
CA GLY A 87 8.21 -13.99 -6.75
C GLY A 87 8.20 -13.03 -5.57
N ALA A 88 9.35 -12.63 -5.05
CA ALA A 88 9.52 -11.71 -3.95
C ALA A 88 9.40 -10.24 -4.40
N ILE A 89 9.49 -9.32 -3.45
CA ILE A 89 9.71 -7.89 -3.65
C ILE A 89 10.94 -7.46 -2.86
N GLU A 90 11.57 -6.39 -3.31
CA GLU A 90 12.70 -5.76 -2.62
C GLU A 90 12.33 -5.28 -1.23
N VAL A 91 13.27 -5.43 -0.29
CA VAL A 91 13.13 -5.00 1.11
C VAL A 91 14.27 -4.07 1.49
N GLU A 92 14.06 -2.76 1.41
CA GLU A 92 15.05 -1.78 1.86
C GLU A 92 15.19 -1.80 3.38
N VAL A 93 16.28 -2.39 3.90
CA VAL A 93 16.55 -2.47 5.33
C VAL A 93 17.36 -1.26 5.78
N THR A 94 16.70 -0.28 6.40
CA THR A 94 17.33 0.95 6.91
C THR A 94 17.59 0.93 8.41
N GLU A 95 16.93 0.05 9.16
CA GLU A 95 17.02 -0.05 10.62
C GLU A 95 17.98 -1.15 11.05
N PRO A 96 18.78 -0.92 12.10
CA PRO A 96 19.69 -1.95 12.61
C PRO A 96 18.93 -3.10 13.30
N ASP A 97 19.47 -4.30 13.16
CA ASP A 97 19.00 -5.51 13.85
C ASP A 97 19.19 -5.42 15.40
N ASP A 98 18.76 -6.46 16.12
CA ASP A 98 18.91 -6.57 17.58
C ASP A 98 20.37 -6.51 18.07
N MET A 99 21.34 -6.69 17.19
CA MET A 99 22.79 -6.57 17.45
C MET A 99 23.34 -5.18 17.11
N GLY A 100 22.50 -4.30 16.56
CA GLY A 100 22.85 -2.95 16.15
C GLY A 100 23.61 -2.88 14.81
N MET A 101 23.45 -3.90 13.96
CA MET A 101 24.02 -3.93 12.61
C MET A 101 22.86 -3.80 11.60
N ILE A 102 23.08 -2.95 10.59
CA ILE A 102 22.19 -2.92 9.42
C ILE A 102 22.55 -4.15 8.58
N PRO A 103 21.59 -5.04 8.25
CA PRO A 103 21.81 -6.14 7.32
C PRO A 103 22.40 -5.67 5.99
N GLU A 104 23.16 -6.50 5.32
CA GLU A 104 23.63 -6.18 3.97
C GLU A 104 22.42 -6.20 3.02
N PRO A 105 22.29 -5.20 2.12
CA PRO A 105 21.23 -5.19 1.12
C PRO A 105 21.28 -6.44 0.24
N ALA A 106 20.14 -6.98 -0.11
CA ALA A 106 20.00 -8.16 -0.94
C ALA A 106 19.23 -7.83 -2.24
N ASP A 107 19.20 -8.75 -3.17
CA ASP A 107 18.40 -8.75 -4.40
C ASP A 107 17.31 -9.81 -4.16
N GLU A 108 16.23 -9.43 -3.49
CA GLU A 108 15.21 -10.37 -3.06
C GLU A 108 14.37 -10.90 -4.22
N ASP A 109 14.15 -10.11 -5.28
CA ASP A 109 13.35 -10.53 -6.43
C ASP A 109 14.17 -11.16 -7.56
N CYS A 110 15.49 -11.28 -7.35
CA CYS A 110 16.43 -11.93 -8.29
C CYS A 110 16.47 -11.29 -9.68
N ASP A 111 16.21 -9.99 -9.79
CA ASP A 111 16.25 -9.27 -11.07
C ASP A 111 17.65 -8.75 -11.44
N GLY A 112 18.60 -8.84 -10.52
CA GLY A 112 20.01 -8.42 -10.67
C GLY A 112 20.28 -7.00 -10.20
N PHE A 113 19.32 -6.34 -9.56
CA PHE A 113 19.46 -5.03 -8.95
C PHE A 113 19.03 -5.11 -7.49
N ILE A 114 19.78 -4.49 -6.60
CA ILE A 114 19.53 -4.47 -5.17
C ILE A 114 18.68 -3.24 -4.83
N ASP A 115 17.66 -3.40 -3.97
CA ASP A 115 16.81 -2.34 -3.44
C ASP A 115 16.23 -1.41 -4.54
N ASN A 116 15.94 -1.94 -5.73
CA ASN A 116 15.34 -1.14 -6.79
C ASN A 116 13.83 -1.01 -6.56
N VAL A 117 13.32 0.20 -6.72
CA VAL A 117 11.90 0.52 -6.58
C VAL A 117 11.29 0.76 -7.95
N ASP A 118 10.20 0.08 -8.22
CA ASP A 118 9.41 0.32 -9.44
C ASP A 118 8.90 1.77 -9.48
N PRO A 119 9.03 2.47 -10.62
CA PRO A 119 8.51 3.83 -10.73
C PRO A 119 6.97 3.81 -10.69
N PRO A 120 6.31 4.89 -10.16
CA PRO A 120 4.87 5.02 -10.21
C PRO A 120 4.31 4.84 -11.62
N CYS A 121 3.23 4.07 -11.76
CA CYS A 121 2.61 3.77 -13.06
C CYS A 121 1.38 4.64 -13.37
N ASP A 122 1.03 5.56 -12.52
CA ASP A 122 -0.17 6.40 -12.53
C ASP A 122 0.03 7.74 -13.27
N GLY A 123 1.08 7.86 -14.05
CA GLY A 123 1.36 9.06 -14.85
C GLY A 123 0.28 9.31 -15.90
N ALA A 124 -0.33 10.51 -15.87
CA ALA A 124 -1.28 11.00 -16.87
C ALA A 124 -2.59 10.19 -17.01
N LEU A 125 -3.13 9.66 -15.90
CA LEU A 125 -4.43 9.02 -15.89
C LEU A 125 -5.56 10.00 -16.21
N ALA A 126 -6.58 9.53 -16.92
CA ALA A 126 -7.73 10.37 -17.26
C ALA A 126 -8.71 10.41 -16.08
N LEU A 127 -9.13 11.61 -15.67
CA LEU A 127 -10.09 11.83 -14.57
C LEU A 127 -11.31 10.89 -14.59
N GLY A 128 -11.86 10.63 -15.78
CA GLY A 128 -13.06 9.80 -15.94
C GLY A 128 -12.75 8.44 -16.57
N SER A 129 -11.55 7.90 -16.39
CA SER A 129 -11.24 6.56 -16.87
C SER A 129 -12.22 5.55 -16.28
N VAL A 130 -12.73 4.67 -17.13
CA VAL A 130 -13.60 3.55 -16.74
C VAL A 130 -12.84 2.23 -16.70
N ASP A 131 -11.54 2.28 -16.99
CA ASP A 131 -10.67 1.13 -16.84
C ASP A 131 -10.34 0.93 -15.35
N PRO A 132 -10.72 -0.19 -14.75
CA PRO A 132 -10.41 -0.45 -13.34
C PRO A 132 -8.92 -0.65 -13.07
N LEU A 133 -8.11 -0.96 -14.09
CA LEU A 133 -6.64 -1.02 -13.96
C LEU A 133 -6.05 0.37 -13.77
N ASP A 134 -6.61 1.41 -14.39
CA ASP A 134 -6.23 2.80 -14.09
C ASP A 134 -6.57 3.16 -12.65
N GLY A 135 -7.71 2.67 -12.12
CA GLY A 135 -8.08 2.82 -10.72
C GLY A 135 -7.13 2.10 -9.76
N ALA A 136 -6.65 0.93 -10.14
CA ALA A 136 -5.62 0.20 -9.38
C ALA A 136 -4.26 0.92 -9.45
N ALA A 137 -3.88 1.44 -10.62
CA ALA A 137 -2.65 2.22 -10.78
C ALA A 137 -2.64 3.49 -9.90
N ALA A 138 -3.79 4.17 -9.79
CA ALA A 138 -3.93 5.38 -8.98
C ALA A 138 -3.81 5.15 -7.46
N ILE A 139 -3.76 3.91 -6.99
CA ILE A 139 -3.51 3.55 -5.59
C ILE A 139 -2.16 2.86 -5.39
N GLY A 140 -1.27 2.87 -6.41
CA GLY A 140 0.06 2.27 -6.32
C GLY A 140 0.16 0.82 -6.80
N LEU A 141 -0.93 0.21 -7.29
CA LEU A 141 -0.93 -1.16 -7.82
C LEU A 141 -0.57 -1.16 -9.31
N CYS A 142 0.70 -1.36 -9.63
CA CYS A 142 1.25 -1.25 -10.98
C CYS A 142 1.43 -2.60 -11.69
N LYS A 143 1.92 -3.61 -10.99
CA LYS A 143 2.25 -4.90 -11.58
C LYS A 143 1.02 -5.77 -11.80
N GLN A 144 0.88 -6.33 -13.00
CA GLN A 144 -0.13 -7.34 -13.31
C GLN A 144 0.51 -8.73 -13.22
N SER A 145 -0.12 -9.64 -12.50
CA SER A 145 0.30 -11.04 -12.44
C SER A 145 0.12 -11.71 -13.81
N THR A 146 1.16 -12.36 -14.30
CA THR A 146 1.16 -13.09 -15.57
C THR A 146 0.86 -14.59 -15.37
N GLY A 147 0.81 -15.05 -14.13
CA GLY A 147 0.56 -16.46 -13.82
C GLY A 147 0.65 -16.80 -12.33
N PRO A 148 0.51 -18.09 -11.98
CA PRO A 148 0.42 -18.50 -10.57
C PRO A 148 1.70 -18.31 -9.76
N MET A 149 2.86 -18.12 -10.41
CA MET A 149 4.16 -17.89 -9.77
C MET A 149 4.59 -16.42 -9.85
N ASP A 150 3.70 -15.51 -10.26
CA ASP A 150 4.00 -14.10 -10.45
C ASP A 150 3.00 -13.25 -9.67
N TRP A 151 3.48 -12.37 -8.79
CA TRP A 151 2.65 -11.53 -7.97
C TRP A 151 2.06 -10.34 -8.75
N GLY A 152 1.07 -9.67 -8.18
CA GLY A 152 0.45 -8.48 -8.75
C GLY A 152 -1.05 -8.64 -8.98
N ILE A 153 -1.62 -7.76 -9.81
CA ILE A 153 -3.05 -7.73 -10.10
C ILE A 153 -3.44 -8.93 -10.96
N VAL A 154 -4.34 -9.77 -10.45
CA VAL A 154 -4.99 -10.87 -11.20
C VAL A 154 -6.24 -10.34 -11.93
N SER A 155 -7.01 -9.48 -11.29
CA SER A 155 -8.16 -8.82 -11.91
C SER A 155 -8.54 -7.54 -11.17
N ALA A 156 -9.17 -6.60 -11.89
CA ALA A 156 -9.76 -5.40 -11.32
C ALA A 156 -11.14 -5.13 -11.93
N SER A 157 -12.06 -4.54 -11.16
CA SER A 157 -13.42 -4.19 -11.64
C SER A 157 -14.02 -3.08 -10.78
N TYR A 158 -14.76 -2.16 -11.41
CA TYR A 158 -15.70 -1.33 -10.68
C TYR A 158 -17.00 -2.13 -10.46
N VAL A 159 -17.42 -2.21 -9.20
CA VAL A 159 -18.57 -3.03 -8.78
C VAL A 159 -19.42 -2.28 -7.75
N ARG A 160 -20.58 -2.81 -7.41
CA ARG A 160 -21.34 -2.41 -6.23
C ARG A 160 -20.65 -2.87 -4.94
N ALA A 161 -21.03 -2.32 -3.82
CA ALA A 161 -20.50 -2.71 -2.51
C ALA A 161 -20.59 -4.23 -2.25
N ASN A 162 -21.58 -4.92 -2.78
CA ASN A 162 -21.74 -6.37 -2.67
C ASN A 162 -21.06 -7.19 -3.78
N GLY A 163 -20.30 -6.55 -4.67
CA GLY A 163 -19.59 -7.20 -5.79
C GLY A 163 -20.45 -7.38 -7.06
N ALA A 164 -21.68 -6.93 -7.08
CA ALA A 164 -22.49 -6.99 -8.30
C ALA A 164 -21.98 -5.99 -9.36
N PRO A 165 -22.10 -6.30 -10.65
CA PRO A 165 -21.70 -5.39 -11.71
C PRO A 165 -22.44 -4.04 -11.65
N ILE A 166 -21.72 -2.95 -11.95
CA ILE A 166 -22.24 -1.59 -11.99
C ILE A 166 -21.73 -0.84 -13.23
N ASN A 167 -22.48 0.21 -13.62
CA ASN A 167 -22.02 1.21 -14.56
C ASN A 167 -22.35 2.60 -13.97
N ALA A 168 -21.40 3.17 -13.24
CA ALA A 168 -21.55 4.43 -12.55
C ALA A 168 -20.28 5.32 -12.73
N PRO A 169 -19.99 5.78 -13.96
CA PRO A 169 -18.72 6.43 -14.30
C PRO A 169 -18.50 7.80 -13.66
N LEU A 170 -19.50 8.35 -12.98
CA LEU A 170 -19.37 9.60 -12.23
C LEU A 170 -19.07 9.36 -10.74
N GLN A 171 -19.30 8.15 -10.24
CA GLN A 171 -19.06 7.81 -8.83
C GLN A 171 -17.59 7.39 -8.57
N HIS A 172 -16.75 7.32 -9.59
CA HIS A 172 -15.31 7.14 -9.46
C HIS A 172 -14.55 8.17 -10.29
N GLY A 173 -13.32 8.48 -9.91
CA GLY A 173 -12.44 9.42 -10.59
C GLY A 173 -11.00 9.26 -10.16
N LEU A 174 -10.08 9.69 -11.04
CA LEU A 174 -8.63 9.65 -10.83
C LEU A 174 -8.12 11.08 -10.86
N MET A 175 -7.46 11.54 -9.80
CA MET A 175 -7.12 12.95 -9.65
C MET A 175 -5.69 13.13 -9.17
N GLY A 176 -5.00 14.13 -9.73
CA GLY A 176 -3.68 14.56 -9.24
C GLY A 176 -3.74 15.32 -7.91
N ASN A 177 -4.90 15.80 -7.52
CA ASN A 177 -5.22 16.41 -6.22
C ASN A 177 -6.72 16.49 -6.00
N PHE A 178 -7.11 16.41 -4.73
CA PHE A 178 -8.48 16.62 -4.29
C PHE A 178 -8.58 18.00 -3.60
N GLY A 179 -8.76 19.05 -4.40
CA GLY A 179 -8.57 20.43 -3.96
C GLY A 179 -7.09 20.84 -3.93
N PRO A 180 -6.78 22.08 -3.47
CA PRO A 180 -5.40 22.58 -3.48
C PRO A 180 -4.52 22.05 -2.34
N ASN A 181 -5.10 21.49 -1.30
CA ASN A 181 -4.40 21.11 -0.06
C ASN A 181 -4.31 19.59 0.16
N VAL A 182 -4.92 18.78 -0.70
CA VAL A 182 -4.89 17.32 -0.64
C VAL A 182 -4.22 16.79 -1.90
N THR A 183 -3.03 16.25 -1.72
CA THR A 183 -2.21 15.67 -2.80
C THR A 183 -2.10 14.17 -2.60
N PRO A 184 -1.81 13.39 -3.66
CA PRO A 184 -1.46 11.98 -3.49
C PRO A 184 -0.35 11.79 -2.46
N LEU A 185 -0.41 10.68 -1.73
CA LEU A 185 0.65 10.24 -0.83
C LEU A 185 1.73 9.48 -1.59
N GLU A 186 1.31 8.77 -2.64
CA GLU A 186 2.20 8.03 -3.53
C GLU A 186 1.88 8.40 -4.99
N GLY A 187 2.88 8.39 -5.88
CA GLY A 187 2.70 8.63 -7.31
C GLY A 187 2.19 10.02 -7.66
N ASN A 188 1.27 10.07 -8.63
CA ASN A 188 0.76 11.32 -9.22
C ASN A 188 -0.77 11.42 -9.18
N SER A 189 -1.46 10.40 -8.74
CA SER A 189 -2.92 10.30 -8.77
C SER A 189 -3.45 9.62 -7.53
N VAL A 190 -4.67 9.96 -7.15
CA VAL A 190 -5.46 9.31 -6.11
C VAL A 190 -6.76 8.77 -6.72
N LEU A 191 -7.19 7.59 -6.30
CA LEU A 191 -8.52 7.07 -6.60
C LEU A 191 -9.56 7.75 -5.71
N VAL A 192 -10.60 8.29 -6.33
CA VAL A 192 -11.74 8.90 -5.65
C VAL A 192 -12.97 8.05 -5.90
N LEU A 193 -13.63 7.60 -4.84
CA LEU A 193 -14.95 6.96 -4.86
C LEU A 193 -15.95 7.84 -4.13
N SER A 194 -17.17 8.00 -4.67
CA SER A 194 -18.19 8.87 -4.08
C SER A 194 -19.58 8.24 -4.22
N SER A 195 -20.43 8.38 -3.21
CA SER A 195 -21.85 8.08 -3.34
C SER A 195 -22.54 9.04 -4.31
N GLY A 196 -22.02 10.28 -4.44
CA GLY A 196 -22.40 11.24 -5.47
C GLY A 196 -21.49 11.23 -6.70
N HIS A 197 -20.88 12.40 -6.99
CA HIS A 197 -19.94 12.55 -8.09
C HIS A 197 -18.51 12.69 -7.58
N ALA A 198 -17.63 11.76 -7.97
CA ALA A 198 -16.20 11.82 -7.72
C ALA A 198 -15.53 12.89 -8.59
N ARG A 199 -15.89 14.16 -8.35
CA ARG A 199 -15.44 15.34 -9.11
C ARG A 199 -15.38 16.56 -8.20
N ILE A 200 -14.27 17.29 -8.25
CA ILE A 200 -14.15 18.58 -7.54
C ILE A 200 -14.72 19.74 -8.37
N PRO A 201 -15.05 20.87 -7.76
CA PRO A 201 -15.55 22.06 -8.44
C PRO A 201 -14.65 22.48 -9.63
N GLY A 202 -15.28 22.79 -10.76
CA GLY A 202 -14.59 23.19 -11.99
C GLY A 202 -14.22 22.04 -12.92
N GLN A 203 -14.28 20.82 -12.48
CA GLN A 203 -14.12 19.64 -13.36
C GLN A 203 -15.41 19.37 -14.14
N ALA A 204 -15.26 18.67 -15.29
CA ALA A 204 -16.43 18.24 -16.08
C ALA A 204 -17.30 17.29 -15.25
N ASN A 205 -18.62 17.55 -15.26
CA ASN A 205 -19.63 16.82 -14.49
C ASN A 205 -19.47 16.95 -12.96
N SER A 206 -18.75 17.96 -12.46
CA SER A 206 -18.80 18.26 -11.03
C SER A 206 -20.23 18.60 -10.61
N CYS A 207 -20.59 18.18 -9.41
CA CYS A 207 -21.87 18.50 -8.79
C CYS A 207 -21.68 19.74 -7.89
N ASN A 208 -22.67 20.65 -7.93
CA ASN A 208 -22.67 21.84 -7.08
C ASN A 208 -23.81 21.75 -6.05
N SER A 209 -24.00 20.58 -5.47
CA SER A 209 -25.04 20.28 -4.49
C SER A 209 -24.49 19.32 -3.45
N LEU A 210 -25.07 19.30 -2.26
CA LEU A 210 -24.79 18.30 -1.23
C LEU A 210 -25.17 16.88 -1.65
N THR A 211 -26.08 16.76 -2.60
CA THR A 211 -26.60 15.50 -3.13
C THR A 211 -26.50 15.50 -4.66
N CYS A 212 -25.87 14.51 -5.20
CA CYS A 212 -25.75 14.28 -6.63
C CYS A 212 -26.34 12.93 -7.00
N ALA A 213 -26.78 12.77 -8.24
CA ALA A 213 -27.38 11.51 -8.65
C ALA A 213 -26.34 10.37 -8.70
N GLY A 214 -26.51 9.40 -7.86
CA GLY A 214 -25.70 8.18 -7.80
C GLY A 214 -26.36 6.97 -8.49
N SER A 215 -25.99 5.77 -8.05
CA SER A 215 -26.40 4.49 -8.67
C SER A 215 -27.72 3.93 -8.14
N GLY A 216 -28.34 4.59 -7.16
CA GLY A 216 -29.60 4.17 -6.48
C GLY A 216 -29.40 3.01 -5.51
N GLY A 217 -30.50 2.59 -4.90
CA GLY A 217 -30.51 1.58 -3.84
C GLY A 217 -29.98 0.21 -4.25
N SER A 218 -29.26 -0.44 -3.35
CA SER A 218 -28.75 -1.80 -3.51
C SER A 218 -28.69 -2.57 -2.19
N ALA A 219 -27.99 -3.71 -2.17
CA ALA A 219 -27.75 -4.50 -0.98
C ALA A 219 -26.28 -4.38 -0.55
N ALA A 220 -26.06 -4.13 0.72
CA ALA A 220 -24.72 -4.14 1.30
C ALA A 220 -24.13 -5.56 1.35
N PRO A 221 -22.80 -5.68 1.54
CA PRO A 221 -22.17 -6.95 1.90
C PRO A 221 -22.76 -7.52 3.20
N ALA A 222 -22.60 -8.84 3.38
CA ALA A 222 -23.10 -9.50 4.59
C ALA A 222 -22.45 -8.88 5.86
N GLY A 223 -23.28 -8.49 6.83
CA GLY A 223 -22.83 -7.83 8.05
C GLY A 223 -22.82 -6.31 7.98
N PHE A 224 -23.20 -5.72 6.83
CA PHE A 224 -23.26 -4.28 6.61
C PHE A 224 -24.65 -3.81 6.14
N PRO A 225 -24.98 -2.50 6.25
CA PRO A 225 -24.24 -1.52 7.03
C PRO A 225 -24.14 -1.93 8.50
N GLN A 226 -23.05 -1.57 9.15
CA GLN A 226 -22.81 -1.88 10.57
C GLN A 226 -23.18 -0.66 11.41
N ASP A 227 -24.08 -0.85 12.37
CA ASP A 227 -24.49 0.22 13.28
C ASP A 227 -23.40 0.47 14.35
N VAL A 228 -23.17 1.74 14.67
CA VAL A 228 -22.36 2.12 15.82
C VAL A 228 -23.17 1.89 17.10
N PRO A 229 -22.65 1.19 18.13
CA PRO A 229 -23.37 0.93 19.36
C PRO A 229 -23.94 2.21 20.01
N ALA A 230 -25.20 2.14 20.42
CA ALA A 230 -25.99 3.22 21.01
C ALA A 230 -26.49 4.32 20.02
N CYS A 231 -26.15 4.26 18.74
CA CYS A 231 -26.73 5.14 17.73
C CYS A 231 -27.85 4.40 16.97
N PRO A 232 -28.86 5.12 16.46
CA PRO A 232 -29.84 4.53 15.52
C PRO A 232 -29.15 4.05 14.26
N GLY A 233 -29.62 2.96 13.67
CA GLY A 233 -29.10 2.39 12.43
C GLY A 233 -30.14 2.26 11.34
N SER A 234 -29.68 2.00 10.13
CA SER A 234 -30.48 1.65 8.94
C SER A 234 -29.84 0.50 8.21
N SER A 235 -30.67 -0.37 7.60
CA SER A 235 -30.21 -1.45 6.74
C SER A 235 -30.24 -1.08 5.24
N ALA A 236 -30.77 0.09 4.89
CA ALA A 236 -30.80 0.56 3.51
C ALA A 236 -29.46 1.16 3.12
N ILE A 237 -28.96 0.80 1.96
CA ILE A 237 -27.84 1.49 1.31
C ILE A 237 -28.21 1.99 -0.06
N ASN A 238 -27.67 3.11 -0.46
CA ASN A 238 -27.90 3.78 -1.72
C ASN A 238 -26.56 4.23 -2.32
N ASP A 239 -26.58 4.43 -3.61
CA ASP A 239 -25.53 5.11 -4.37
C ASP A 239 -24.13 4.51 -4.14
N ASP A 240 -24.09 3.20 -3.97
CA ASP A 240 -22.88 2.45 -3.69
C ASP A 240 -21.98 2.28 -4.92
N ILE A 241 -20.69 2.38 -4.69
CA ILE A 241 -19.62 2.13 -5.66
C ILE A 241 -18.42 1.48 -4.97
N ALA A 242 -17.69 0.64 -5.69
CA ALA A 242 -16.45 0.06 -5.22
C ALA A 242 -15.46 -0.15 -6.36
N LEU A 243 -14.16 -0.08 -6.05
CA LEU A 243 -13.10 -0.74 -6.80
C LEU A 243 -12.83 -2.09 -6.11
N GLU A 244 -12.95 -3.19 -6.87
CA GLU A 244 -12.56 -4.53 -6.46
C GLU A 244 -11.31 -4.94 -7.20
N VAL A 245 -10.26 -5.34 -6.48
CA VAL A 245 -9.03 -5.88 -7.04
C VAL A 245 -8.76 -7.25 -6.44
N THR A 246 -8.41 -8.22 -7.29
CA THR A 246 -7.85 -9.51 -6.85
C THR A 246 -6.36 -9.46 -7.12
N LEU A 247 -5.58 -9.68 -6.09
CA LEU A 247 -4.13 -9.60 -6.07
C LEU A 247 -3.55 -10.97 -5.73
N ARG A 248 -2.41 -11.29 -6.30
CA ARG A 248 -1.52 -12.31 -5.77
C ARG A 248 -0.41 -11.62 -4.97
N ALA A 249 -0.25 -12.00 -3.72
CA ALA A 249 0.79 -11.46 -2.85
C ALA A 249 2.17 -11.93 -3.31
N PRO A 250 3.22 -11.09 -3.11
CA PRO A 250 4.60 -11.54 -3.22
C PRO A 250 4.90 -12.70 -2.27
N THR A 251 5.89 -13.53 -2.60
CA THR A 251 6.25 -14.72 -1.83
C THR A 251 6.86 -14.39 -0.46
N ASN A 252 7.44 -13.19 -0.29
CA ASN A 252 7.98 -12.70 0.96
C ASN A 252 7.05 -11.73 1.70
N ALA A 253 5.87 -11.38 1.15
CA ALA A 253 4.96 -10.45 1.79
C ALA A 253 4.19 -11.10 2.95
N THR A 254 4.24 -10.47 4.14
CA THR A 254 3.50 -10.88 5.34
C THR A 254 2.22 -10.05 5.57
N GLY A 255 2.07 -8.96 4.80
CA GLY A 255 0.92 -8.07 4.89
C GLY A 255 0.91 -7.04 3.78
N TYR A 256 -0.03 -6.13 3.90
CA TYR A 256 -0.14 -4.95 3.05
C TYR A 256 -0.67 -3.76 3.86
N ALA A 257 -0.45 -2.56 3.33
CA ALA A 257 -1.02 -1.33 3.83
C ALA A 257 -1.61 -0.52 2.67
N PHE A 258 -2.56 0.34 2.98
CA PHE A 258 -3.09 1.37 2.09
C PHE A 258 -3.57 2.55 2.92
N SER A 259 -3.64 3.73 2.31
CA SER A 259 -4.13 4.94 2.94
C SER A 259 -5.45 5.37 2.31
N PHE A 260 -6.31 6.01 3.11
CA PHE A 260 -7.55 6.59 2.63
C PHE A 260 -7.93 7.83 3.44
N ASP A 261 -8.76 8.69 2.85
CA ASP A 261 -9.32 9.87 3.50
C ASP A 261 -10.83 9.92 3.20
N PHE A 262 -11.67 10.07 4.23
CA PHE A 262 -13.11 9.98 4.12
C PHE A 262 -13.78 11.33 4.41
N TYR A 263 -14.51 11.83 3.44
CA TYR A 263 -15.26 13.09 3.46
C TYR A 263 -16.75 12.81 3.52
N SER A 264 -17.50 13.63 4.29
CA SER A 264 -18.96 13.55 4.32
C SER A 264 -19.59 14.92 4.56
N PHE A 265 -20.67 15.18 3.82
CA PHE A 265 -21.58 16.30 4.12
C PHE A 265 -22.47 16.04 5.34
N GLU A 266 -22.60 14.80 5.81
CA GLU A 266 -23.39 14.45 6.98
C GLU A 266 -22.71 14.81 8.30
N TYR A 267 -21.42 15.09 8.29
CA TYR A 267 -20.68 15.44 9.49
C TYR A 267 -20.66 16.96 9.69
N PRO A 268 -20.94 17.50 10.93
CA PRO A 268 -21.22 16.76 12.17
C PRO A 268 -22.72 16.61 12.52
N GLU A 269 -23.67 17.15 11.72
CA GLU A 269 -25.09 17.28 12.10
C GLU A 269 -25.77 15.93 12.27
N TRP A 270 -25.39 14.94 11.48
CA TRP A 270 -26.03 13.63 11.45
C TRP A 270 -25.30 12.58 12.28
N VAL A 271 -24.27 12.98 13.04
CA VAL A 271 -23.57 12.09 13.97
C VAL A 271 -24.56 11.45 14.93
N CYS A 272 -24.49 10.11 15.09
CA CYS A 272 -25.37 9.30 15.91
C CYS A 272 -26.85 9.38 15.48
N THR A 273 -27.08 9.35 14.18
CA THR A 273 -28.40 9.19 13.56
C THR A 273 -28.48 7.90 12.76
N ALA A 274 -29.57 7.66 12.04
CA ALA A 274 -29.75 6.52 11.14
C ALA A 274 -29.07 6.74 9.76
N PHE A 275 -28.56 7.91 9.53
CA PHE A 275 -27.80 8.32 8.34
C PHE A 275 -26.33 8.22 8.72
N ASN A 276 -25.69 7.14 8.35
CA ASN A 276 -24.33 6.81 8.75
C ASN A 276 -23.59 6.20 7.56
N ASP A 277 -23.25 7.05 6.62
CA ASP A 277 -22.49 6.67 5.43
C ASP A 277 -21.22 5.95 5.81
N GLN A 278 -20.88 4.92 5.04
CA GLN A 278 -19.79 4.04 5.39
C GLN A 278 -18.81 3.85 4.23
N PHE A 279 -17.54 3.80 4.60
CA PHE A 279 -16.47 3.27 3.78
C PHE A 279 -15.95 1.98 4.40
N ILE A 280 -15.73 0.95 3.59
CA ILE A 280 -15.10 -0.30 4.01
C ILE A 280 -14.02 -0.73 3.02
N ALA A 281 -13.00 -1.41 3.53
CA ALA A 281 -12.10 -2.24 2.74
C ALA A 281 -12.42 -3.71 3.05
N TRP A 282 -13.28 -4.30 2.23
CA TRP A 282 -13.71 -5.69 2.40
C TRP A 282 -12.73 -6.65 1.75
N VAL A 283 -12.34 -7.71 2.46
CA VAL A 283 -11.27 -8.63 2.06
C VAL A 283 -11.75 -10.07 2.06
N ASN A 284 -11.36 -10.83 1.03
CA ASN A 284 -11.63 -12.26 0.92
C ASN A 284 -10.41 -13.02 0.34
N PRO A 285 -9.91 -14.07 1.00
CA PRO A 285 -10.34 -14.55 2.32
C PRO A 285 -10.12 -13.49 3.41
N ALA A 286 -11.02 -13.43 4.39
CA ALA A 286 -10.92 -12.48 5.49
C ALA A 286 -9.72 -12.82 6.38
N PRO A 287 -8.78 -11.89 6.59
CA PRO A 287 -7.64 -12.15 7.47
C PRO A 287 -8.05 -12.19 8.94
N PRO A 288 -7.22 -12.81 9.82
CA PRO A 288 -7.44 -12.74 11.26
C PRO A 288 -7.54 -11.29 11.75
N GLY A 289 -8.57 -10.97 12.50
CA GLY A 289 -8.83 -9.60 12.99
C GLY A 289 -9.82 -8.80 12.14
N ALA A 290 -10.14 -9.23 10.91
CA ALA A 290 -11.17 -8.58 10.10
C ALA A 290 -12.57 -8.70 10.73
N ILE A 291 -13.41 -7.69 10.56
CA ILE A 291 -14.79 -7.65 11.07
C ILE A 291 -15.75 -7.76 9.89
N ASN A 292 -16.47 -8.88 9.79
CA ASN A 292 -17.34 -9.18 8.63
C ASN A 292 -16.60 -9.08 7.27
N GLY A 293 -15.28 -9.32 7.29
CA GLY A 293 -14.40 -9.14 6.13
C GLY A 293 -13.82 -7.74 5.97
N ASN A 294 -14.29 -6.73 6.69
CA ASN A 294 -13.70 -5.38 6.66
C ASN A 294 -12.42 -5.30 7.48
N VAL A 295 -11.41 -4.61 6.97
CA VAL A 295 -10.12 -4.35 7.64
C VAL A 295 -9.93 -2.89 8.04
N SER A 296 -10.84 -1.98 7.63
CA SER A 296 -10.79 -0.55 7.97
C SER A 296 -11.86 -0.21 9.02
N PHE A 297 -11.43 -0.04 10.28
CA PHE A 297 -12.33 0.25 11.40
C PHE A 297 -11.59 0.95 12.55
N ASP A 298 -12.34 1.61 13.43
CA ASP A 298 -11.80 2.29 14.60
C ASP A 298 -11.43 1.31 15.74
N ALA A 299 -10.83 1.83 16.80
CA ALA A 299 -10.43 1.04 17.98
C ALA A 299 -11.62 0.40 18.74
N GLN A 300 -12.86 0.77 18.43
CA GLN A 300 -14.09 0.23 18.95
C GLN A 300 -14.75 -0.79 18.01
N ASN A 301 -14.09 -1.10 16.89
CA ASN A 301 -14.55 -2.00 15.83
C ASN A 301 -15.74 -1.46 15.00
N ASN A 302 -15.89 -0.15 14.92
CA ASN A 302 -16.87 0.47 14.03
C ASN A 302 -16.24 0.69 12.64
N PRO A 303 -16.95 0.43 11.53
CA PRO A 303 -16.46 0.76 10.21
C PRO A 303 -16.23 2.25 10.07
N VAL A 304 -15.38 2.66 9.16
CA VAL A 304 -15.18 4.08 8.85
C VAL A 304 -16.52 4.65 8.37
N SER A 305 -17.00 5.67 9.07
CA SER A 305 -18.34 6.22 8.87
C SER A 305 -18.48 7.59 9.52
N VAL A 306 -19.57 8.29 9.26
CA VAL A 306 -19.90 9.58 9.89
C VAL A 306 -19.86 9.52 11.42
N ASN A 307 -20.10 8.34 12.00
CA ASN A 307 -20.22 8.13 13.45
C ASN A 307 -18.91 7.75 14.16
N ILE A 308 -17.75 7.85 13.50
CA ILE A 308 -16.47 7.46 14.11
C ILE A 308 -15.68 8.66 14.66
N ALA A 309 -14.67 8.35 15.46
CA ALA A 309 -13.84 9.34 16.15
C ALA A 309 -12.71 9.95 15.30
N PHE A 310 -12.60 9.59 14.02
CA PHE A 310 -11.49 10.03 13.15
C PHE A 310 -11.72 11.36 12.43
N PHE A 311 -12.87 12.00 12.60
CA PHE A 311 -13.15 13.29 11.97
C PHE A 311 -12.37 14.41 12.66
N ASP A 312 -11.20 14.73 12.13
CA ASP A 312 -10.32 15.78 12.65
C ASP A 312 -10.31 17.04 11.78
N VAL A 313 -10.96 17.00 10.61
CA VAL A 313 -11.08 18.11 9.66
C VAL A 313 -12.54 18.59 9.62
N CYS A 314 -12.82 19.72 10.25
CA CYS A 314 -14.13 20.39 10.23
C CYS A 314 -14.05 21.79 10.84
N ALA A 315 -15.15 22.54 10.80
CA ALA A 315 -15.28 23.80 11.55
C ALA A 315 -15.24 23.51 13.07
N GLY A 316 -14.11 23.81 13.71
CA GLY A 316 -13.88 23.57 15.14
C GLY A 316 -13.17 22.26 15.49
N CYS A 317 -12.83 21.43 14.51
CA CYS A 317 -12.00 20.25 14.66
C CYS A 317 -10.52 20.59 14.82
N PRO A 318 -9.66 19.64 15.30
CA PRO A 318 -8.24 19.89 15.55
C PRO A 318 -7.46 20.40 14.34
N LEU A 319 -7.74 19.90 13.13
CA LEU A 319 -7.04 20.29 11.89
C LEU A 319 -7.71 21.46 11.16
N GLY A 320 -8.90 21.94 11.64
CA GLY A 320 -9.64 23.02 11.00
C GLY A 320 -10.22 22.60 9.65
N THR A 321 -10.38 23.54 8.71
CA THR A 321 -11.09 23.34 7.43
C THR A 321 -10.20 23.46 6.19
N ALA A 322 -8.89 23.56 6.37
CA ALA A 322 -7.98 23.81 5.23
C ALA A 322 -8.04 22.71 4.17
N GLU A 323 -8.19 21.48 4.59
CA GLU A 323 -8.26 20.29 3.75
C GLU A 323 -9.56 20.22 2.92
N LEU A 324 -10.65 20.82 3.39
CA LEU A 324 -11.92 20.89 2.65
C LEU A 324 -11.87 21.87 1.48
N GLN A 325 -10.92 22.82 1.46
CA GLN A 325 -10.91 23.91 0.48
C GLN A 325 -10.79 23.39 -0.96
N GLY A 326 -11.72 23.83 -1.81
CA GLY A 326 -11.72 23.52 -3.24
C GLY A 326 -12.09 22.07 -3.58
N THR A 327 -12.44 21.26 -2.60
CA THR A 327 -12.90 19.87 -2.77
C THR A 327 -14.38 19.78 -3.16
N GLY A 328 -15.15 20.82 -2.89
CA GLY A 328 -16.61 20.85 -2.94
C GLY A 328 -17.24 20.71 -1.55
N PHE A 329 -16.53 20.14 -0.58
CA PHE A 329 -16.96 20.05 0.83
C PHE A 329 -16.76 21.36 1.61
N ASP A 330 -16.17 22.39 1.00
CA ASP A 330 -15.97 23.72 1.58
C ASP A 330 -17.12 24.72 1.32
N VAL A 331 -18.14 24.31 0.55
CA VAL A 331 -19.25 25.21 0.18
C VAL A 331 -20.31 25.37 1.27
N TRP A 332 -20.25 24.52 2.30
CA TRP A 332 -21.15 24.52 3.45
C TRP A 332 -20.33 24.45 4.74
N ASP A 333 -20.84 25.08 5.79
CA ASP A 333 -20.17 25.05 7.11
C ASP A 333 -20.23 23.65 7.78
N ASP A 334 -21.01 22.75 7.23
CA ASP A 334 -21.42 21.46 7.76
C ASP A 334 -20.87 20.34 6.88
N ALA A 335 -19.55 20.15 6.89
CA ALA A 335 -18.86 19.05 6.26
C ALA A 335 -17.60 18.74 7.05
N GLY A 336 -17.14 17.49 6.95
CA GLY A 336 -15.92 17.08 7.59
C GLY A 336 -15.17 16.01 6.80
N ALA A 337 -13.93 15.79 7.23
CA ALA A 337 -13.09 14.71 6.74
C ALA A 337 -12.28 14.08 7.87
N THR A 338 -11.78 12.87 7.62
CA THR A 338 -10.91 12.19 8.58
C THR A 338 -9.48 12.69 8.52
N SER A 339 -9.06 13.33 7.40
CA SER A 339 -7.68 13.34 6.96
C SER A 339 -7.17 11.94 6.67
N TRP A 340 -5.91 11.81 6.19
CA TRP A 340 -5.37 10.53 5.80
C TRP A 340 -5.28 9.54 6.97
N LEU A 341 -5.82 8.36 6.75
CA LEU A 341 -5.76 7.19 7.64
C LEU A 341 -5.04 6.05 6.92
N ALA A 342 -4.16 5.34 7.63
CA ALA A 342 -3.52 4.13 7.15
C ALA A 342 -4.20 2.89 7.72
N THR A 343 -4.47 1.91 6.88
CA THR A 343 -4.91 0.55 7.28
C THR A 343 -3.83 -0.46 6.94
N THR A 344 -3.53 -1.35 7.87
CA THR A 344 -2.69 -2.54 7.65
C THR A 344 -3.51 -3.81 7.78
N ALA A 345 -3.15 -4.85 7.04
CA ALA A 345 -3.73 -6.18 7.19
C ALA A 345 -2.72 -7.27 6.80
N PRO A 346 -2.75 -8.45 7.47
CA PRO A 346 -1.89 -9.56 7.12
C PRO A 346 -2.37 -10.25 5.85
N VAL A 347 -1.43 -10.88 5.14
CA VAL A 347 -1.68 -11.75 4.00
C VAL A 347 -0.76 -12.96 4.09
N ASP A 348 -1.22 -14.12 3.59
CA ASP A 348 -0.35 -15.27 3.43
C ASP A 348 0.53 -15.08 2.19
N PRO A 349 1.87 -15.26 2.28
CA PRO A 349 2.79 -15.14 1.16
C PRO A 349 2.33 -15.94 -0.07
N GLY A 350 2.46 -15.38 -1.27
CA GLY A 350 2.09 -16.00 -2.54
C GLY A 350 0.60 -16.27 -2.75
N SER A 351 -0.27 -15.98 -1.77
CA SER A 351 -1.70 -16.26 -1.85
C SER A 351 -2.48 -15.23 -2.68
N GLU A 352 -3.68 -15.61 -3.13
CA GLU A 352 -4.60 -14.65 -3.73
C GLU A 352 -5.50 -14.02 -2.66
N VAL A 353 -5.63 -12.70 -2.75
CA VAL A 353 -6.53 -11.91 -1.91
C VAL A 353 -7.37 -10.98 -2.78
N THR A 354 -8.66 -10.90 -2.53
CA THR A 354 -9.55 -9.91 -3.15
C THR A 354 -9.83 -8.81 -2.14
N ILE A 355 -9.55 -7.55 -2.53
CA ILE A 355 -9.85 -6.36 -1.73
C ILE A 355 -10.89 -5.54 -2.48
N ARG A 356 -11.94 -5.11 -1.77
CA ARG A 356 -12.99 -4.24 -2.30
C ARG A 356 -13.08 -2.98 -1.45
N PHE A 357 -12.65 -1.86 -2.01
CA PHE A 357 -12.81 -0.53 -1.44
C PHE A 357 -14.19 -0.02 -1.81
N ALA A 358 -15.11 0.09 -0.85
CA ALA A 358 -16.51 0.40 -1.11
C ALA A 358 -17.02 1.54 -0.24
N ILE A 359 -17.84 2.41 -0.85
CA ILE A 359 -18.53 3.51 -0.18
C ILE A 359 -20.02 3.50 -0.56
N TRP A 360 -20.88 4.00 0.33
CA TRP A 360 -22.32 4.15 0.11
C TRP A 360 -22.96 5.10 1.09
N ASP A 361 -24.15 5.63 0.71
CA ASP A 361 -25.04 6.33 1.61
C ASP A 361 -25.89 5.33 2.40
N THR A 362 -26.05 5.55 3.70
CA THR A 362 -26.85 4.71 4.60
C THR A 362 -28.14 5.44 4.99
N GLY A 363 -29.27 4.76 4.79
CA GLY A 363 -30.59 5.25 5.22
C GLY A 363 -31.36 5.95 4.12
N ASP A 364 -30.79 6.92 3.44
CA ASP A 364 -31.37 7.60 2.28
C ASP A 364 -30.32 7.76 1.16
N ASN A 365 -30.46 8.70 0.25
CA ASN A 365 -29.57 8.99 -0.87
C ASN A 365 -29.26 10.48 -0.95
N ALA A 366 -29.09 11.11 0.19
CA ALA A 366 -28.88 12.54 0.29
C ALA A 366 -27.64 12.83 1.14
N TRP A 367 -26.92 13.90 0.77
CA TRP A 367 -25.70 14.36 1.43
C TRP A 367 -24.52 13.39 1.25
N ASP A 368 -23.97 13.47 0.05
CA ASP A 368 -22.95 12.54 -0.46
C ASP A 368 -21.70 12.46 0.43
N SER A 369 -21.11 11.29 0.44
CA SER A 369 -19.81 11.00 1.03
C SER A 369 -18.80 10.61 -0.05
N THR A 370 -17.51 10.83 0.21
CA THR A 370 -16.41 10.55 -0.72
C THR A 370 -15.23 9.94 0.03
N ALA A 371 -14.62 8.93 -0.55
CA ALA A 371 -13.38 8.34 -0.07
C ALA A 371 -12.27 8.51 -1.13
N LEU A 372 -11.12 8.99 -0.68
CA LEU A 372 -9.87 8.93 -1.42
C LEU A 372 -9.13 7.68 -1.01
N ILE A 373 -8.51 6.97 -1.94
CA ILE A 373 -7.71 5.78 -1.66
C ILE A 373 -6.38 5.93 -2.39
N ASP A 374 -5.26 5.60 -1.69
CA ASP A 374 -3.91 5.80 -2.20
C ASP A 374 -2.89 4.93 -1.45
N ASN A 375 -1.63 4.95 -1.87
CA ASN A 375 -0.46 4.43 -1.15
C ASN A 375 -0.61 2.95 -0.75
N PHE A 376 -1.07 2.12 -1.69
CA PHE A 376 -1.05 0.67 -1.47
C PHE A 376 0.40 0.18 -1.53
N ARG A 377 0.81 -0.55 -0.50
CA ARG A 377 2.14 -1.16 -0.44
C ARG A 377 2.09 -2.54 0.22
N TRP A 378 2.92 -3.44 -0.26
CA TRP A 378 3.17 -4.70 0.42
C TRP A 378 4.09 -4.50 1.63
N ILE A 379 3.98 -5.38 2.62
CA ILE A 379 4.83 -5.42 3.81
C ILE A 379 5.56 -6.75 3.78
N ALA A 380 6.89 -6.70 3.64
CA ALA A 380 7.76 -7.87 3.51
C ALA A 380 8.94 -7.85 4.52
N ASP A 381 8.92 -6.95 5.51
CA ASP A 381 9.97 -6.78 6.52
C ASP A 381 10.06 -7.89 7.58
N GLY A 382 9.30 -8.98 7.41
CA GLY A 382 9.27 -10.14 8.32
C GLY A 382 8.56 -9.88 9.65
N GLY A 383 8.00 -8.69 9.86
CA GLY A 383 7.23 -8.34 11.05
C GLY A 383 5.87 -9.03 11.11
N THR A 384 5.27 -9.07 12.31
CA THR A 384 3.90 -9.53 12.48
C THR A 384 2.93 -8.40 12.14
N VAL A 385 2.23 -8.52 11.01
CA VAL A 385 1.20 -7.58 10.61
C VAL A 385 -0.13 -7.93 11.30
N THR A 386 -0.84 -6.93 11.79
CA THR A 386 -2.19 -7.07 12.37
C THR A 386 -3.15 -6.12 11.67
N VAL A 387 -4.44 -6.48 11.65
CA VAL A 387 -5.47 -5.57 11.15
C VAL A 387 -5.59 -4.36 12.08
N GLY A 388 -5.52 -3.17 11.50
CA GLY A 388 -5.70 -1.93 12.24
C GLY A 388 -5.72 -0.70 11.35
N THR A 389 -6.43 0.34 11.81
CA THR A 389 -6.48 1.65 11.15
C THR A 389 -6.07 2.72 12.14
N ALA A 390 -5.21 3.64 11.69
CA ALA A 390 -4.71 4.78 12.47
C ALA A 390 -4.50 6.00 11.56
N PRO A 391 -4.47 7.23 12.10
CA PRO A 391 -4.02 8.39 11.34
C PRO A 391 -2.65 8.14 10.70
N GLU A 392 -2.51 8.57 9.44
CA GLU A 392 -1.21 8.57 8.75
C GLU A 392 -0.25 9.48 9.51
N GLY A 393 0.99 9.01 9.78
CA GLY A 393 1.95 9.65 10.67
C GLY A 393 2.76 10.77 10.05
#